data_db81a57ad4357ec6b5dcb610af971843
#
_entry.id   db81a57ad4357ec6b5dcb610af971843
#
_cell.length_a   1.000
_cell.length_b   1.000
_cell.length_c   1.000
_cell.angle_alpha   90.00
_cell.angle_beta   90.00
_cell.angle_gamma   90.00
#
_symmetry.space_group_name_H-M   'P 1'
#
loop_
_entity.id
_entity.type
_entity.pdbx_description
1 polymer ?
#
loop_
_entity_poly.entity_id
_entity_poly.type
_entity_poly.pdbx_seq_one_letter_code
_entity_poly.pdbx_strand_id
1 'polypeptide(L)'
;MSSIAPQPALPSRRLTLARALAILAMCMVPVSTALTNVFCALFALAVLSAPECWRGLPALPRQGAALAALLLLAALAASVAWSVAPAHDGWQWVAKYDKLLLLPFAVLAFRDAAPSWAAIARWSLFATLVAVLLLATSNFLGLSRIGPLYEAGLPTSRAWVFKNHIAAGMFGALLFYQAADLMLAARARIALGAIAALALLYVYVMLQGRTGQVIGLLLVAVIAWRVLGRLRRRSPKLAAAAALLFVLAALAGAGLVLTRHDSRLMQVAGEVQAYRQTDAATSSGLRLAWYQRALRLYAERPLVGYGVAGLGVEFKRLAAGKTLAEAKLTENPHNEYLLMAVQLGTLGLALFINLLVQAWRASRSLDARSRHLLLAWLTIFTIGCGANSLLLDFSEGHLFVLLAGILIGCGYRSEGAPRAALERA
;
A
#
# COMPACT_ATOMS: atom_id res chain seq x y z
N MET A 1 -1.45 48.40 22.67
CA MET A 1 -2.61 47.71 22.05
C MET A 1 -2.09 46.33 21.60
N SER A 2 -2.33 45.29 22.40
CA SER A 2 -1.99 43.91 22.03
C SER A 2 -2.99 43.43 20.98
N SER A 3 -2.55 43.21 19.74
CA SER A 3 -3.36 42.60 18.70
C SER A 3 -3.63 41.15 19.11
N ILE A 4 -4.87 40.88 19.57
CA ILE A 4 -5.36 39.52 19.78
C ILE A 4 -5.36 38.86 18.40
N ALA A 5 -4.45 37.92 18.20
CA ALA A 5 -4.44 37.11 16.98
C ALA A 5 -5.82 36.44 16.82
N PRO A 6 -6.46 36.50 15.65
CA PRO A 6 -7.78 35.90 15.43
C PRO A 6 -7.73 34.40 15.78
N GLN A 7 -8.60 33.98 16.66
CA GLN A 7 -8.76 32.54 16.97
C GLN A 7 -9.11 31.80 15.67
N PRO A 8 -8.47 30.64 15.41
CA PRO A 8 -8.80 29.85 14.24
C PRO A 8 -10.28 29.49 14.29
N ALA A 9 -11.02 29.83 13.25
CA ALA A 9 -12.43 29.49 13.12
C ALA A 9 -12.61 27.95 13.26
N LEU A 10 -13.60 27.53 14.04
CA LEU A 10 -13.94 26.12 14.17
C LEU A 10 -14.25 25.52 12.77
N PRO A 11 -13.75 24.32 12.44
CA PRO A 11 -14.03 23.69 11.16
C PRO A 11 -15.54 23.52 10.97
N SER A 12 -16.03 23.74 9.76
CA SER A 12 -17.46 23.54 9.47
C SER A 12 -17.85 22.08 9.71
N ARG A 13 -19.15 21.86 9.98
CA ARG A 13 -19.69 20.48 10.11
C ARG A 13 -19.40 19.64 8.86
N ARG A 14 -19.42 20.26 7.67
CA ARG A 14 -19.13 19.59 6.38
C ARG A 14 -17.68 19.11 6.31
N LEU A 15 -16.73 19.93 6.71
CA LEU A 15 -15.31 19.56 6.74
C LEU A 15 -15.04 18.47 7.79
N THR A 16 -15.67 18.56 8.97
CA THR A 16 -15.59 17.51 9.98
C THR A 16 -16.16 16.19 9.47
N LEU A 17 -17.29 16.22 8.78
CA LEU A 17 -17.89 15.05 8.13
C LEU A 17 -16.97 14.46 7.06
N ALA A 18 -16.39 15.30 6.18
CA ALA A 18 -15.44 14.86 5.16
C ALA A 18 -14.25 14.11 5.79
N ARG A 19 -13.66 14.62 6.87
CA ARG A 19 -12.58 13.97 7.61
C ARG A 19 -12.98 12.61 8.17
N ALA A 20 -14.16 12.53 8.79
CA ALA A 20 -14.68 11.28 9.33
C ALA A 20 -14.92 10.23 8.21
N LEU A 21 -15.53 10.64 7.10
CA LEU A 21 -15.80 9.76 5.95
C LEU A 21 -14.51 9.23 5.32
N ALA A 22 -13.47 10.07 5.19
CA ALA A 22 -12.17 9.63 4.69
C ALA A 22 -11.54 8.55 5.59
N ILE A 23 -11.61 8.72 6.92
CA ILE A 23 -11.10 7.72 7.87
C ILE A 23 -11.94 6.43 7.80
N LEU A 24 -13.25 6.53 7.71
CA LEU A 24 -14.13 5.38 7.53
C LEU A 24 -13.82 4.66 6.21
N ALA A 25 -13.66 5.39 5.10
CA ALA A 25 -13.25 4.81 3.82
C ALA A 25 -11.94 4.03 3.97
N MET A 26 -10.92 4.62 4.58
CA MET A 26 -9.62 3.97 4.84
C MET A 26 -9.77 2.70 5.69
N CYS A 27 -10.58 2.72 6.74
CA CYS A 27 -10.82 1.56 7.59
C CYS A 27 -11.61 0.45 6.89
N MET A 28 -12.46 0.78 5.93
CA MET A 28 -13.22 -0.21 5.17
C MET A 28 -12.39 -0.89 4.08
N VAL A 29 -11.25 -0.34 3.69
CA VAL A 29 -10.38 -0.95 2.67
C VAL A 29 -10.04 -2.43 2.97
N PRO A 30 -9.57 -2.81 4.16
CA PRO A 30 -9.28 -4.21 4.47
C PRO A 30 -10.53 -5.07 4.69
N VAL A 31 -11.73 -4.47 4.76
CA VAL A 31 -12.98 -5.16 5.12
C VAL A 31 -13.88 -5.35 3.90
N SER A 32 -14.27 -4.29 3.22
CA SER A 32 -15.31 -4.36 2.17
C SER A 32 -15.03 -3.39 1.02
N THR A 33 -14.95 -3.92 -0.19
CA THR A 33 -14.82 -3.12 -1.41
C THR A 33 -16.03 -2.21 -1.62
N ALA A 34 -17.25 -2.72 -1.39
CA ALA A 34 -18.48 -1.95 -1.55
C ALA A 34 -18.56 -0.79 -0.56
N LEU A 35 -18.30 -1.03 0.74
CA LEU A 35 -18.32 0.02 1.75
C LEU A 35 -17.21 1.04 1.53
N THR A 36 -16.02 0.62 1.07
CA THR A 36 -14.96 1.54 0.68
C THR A 36 -15.44 2.50 -0.40
N ASN A 37 -16.05 1.99 -1.48
CA ASN A 37 -16.58 2.83 -2.56
C ASN A 37 -17.66 3.80 -2.07
N VAL A 38 -18.61 3.32 -1.24
CA VAL A 38 -19.65 4.18 -0.67
C VAL A 38 -19.04 5.33 0.15
N PHE A 39 -18.12 5.01 1.06
CA PHE A 39 -17.48 6.06 1.89
C PHE A 39 -16.55 6.97 1.08
N CYS A 40 -15.87 6.47 0.04
CA CYS A 40 -15.09 7.31 -0.87
C CYS A 40 -15.99 8.28 -1.65
N ALA A 41 -17.13 7.83 -2.15
CA ALA A 41 -18.09 8.68 -2.85
C ALA A 41 -18.67 9.74 -1.90
N LEU A 42 -19.11 9.36 -0.72
CA LEU A 42 -19.62 10.29 0.30
C LEU A 42 -18.53 11.27 0.74
N PHE A 43 -17.29 10.82 0.89
CA PHE A 43 -16.14 11.68 1.18
C PHE A 43 -15.91 12.70 0.07
N ALA A 44 -15.90 12.28 -1.20
CA ALA A 44 -15.74 13.19 -2.33
C ALA A 44 -16.84 14.24 -2.36
N LEU A 45 -18.11 13.85 -2.17
CA LEU A 45 -19.25 14.77 -2.10
C LEU A 45 -19.11 15.75 -0.92
N ALA A 46 -18.66 15.28 0.25
CA ALA A 46 -18.45 16.15 1.40
C ALA A 46 -17.32 17.17 1.15
N VAL A 47 -16.21 16.78 0.52
CA VAL A 47 -15.13 17.70 0.12
C VAL A 47 -15.64 18.73 -0.88
N LEU A 48 -16.38 18.30 -1.90
CA LEU A 48 -16.94 19.18 -2.91
C LEU A 48 -17.96 20.17 -2.33
N SER A 49 -18.65 19.80 -1.25
CA SER A 49 -19.61 20.66 -0.55
C SER A 49 -18.98 21.59 0.50
N ALA A 50 -17.68 21.42 0.81
CA ALA A 50 -16.99 22.18 1.86
C ALA A 50 -16.20 23.37 1.25
N PRO A 51 -16.62 24.65 1.48
CA PRO A 51 -15.94 25.80 0.90
C PRO A 51 -14.47 25.95 1.31
N GLU A 52 -14.11 25.44 2.48
CA GLU A 52 -12.74 25.46 2.99
C GLU A 52 -11.78 24.67 2.10
N CYS A 53 -12.25 23.57 1.51
CA CYS A 53 -11.46 22.77 0.57
C CYS A 53 -11.18 23.57 -0.71
N TRP A 54 -12.16 24.29 -1.24
CA TRP A 54 -12.01 25.11 -2.44
C TRP A 54 -11.03 26.27 -2.24
N ARG A 55 -11.04 26.91 -1.07
CA ARG A 55 -10.05 27.94 -0.70
C ARG A 55 -8.63 27.37 -0.63
N GLY A 56 -8.49 26.08 -0.45
CA GLY A 56 -7.20 25.36 -0.44
C GLY A 56 -6.62 25.05 -1.82
N LEU A 57 -7.44 25.07 -2.89
CA LEU A 57 -7.01 24.67 -4.24
C LEU A 57 -5.78 25.43 -4.77
N PRO A 58 -5.65 26.77 -4.61
CA PRO A 58 -4.46 27.48 -5.11
C PRO A 58 -3.14 27.02 -4.48
N ALA A 59 -3.21 26.39 -3.31
CA ALA A 59 -2.02 25.85 -2.64
C ALA A 59 -1.70 24.39 -3.02
N LEU A 60 -2.62 23.71 -3.70
CA LEU A 60 -2.48 22.29 -4.07
C LEU A 60 -1.26 22.00 -4.97
N PRO A 61 -0.89 22.84 -5.96
CA PRO A 61 0.33 22.62 -6.76
C PRO A 61 1.62 22.61 -5.95
N ARG A 62 1.63 23.25 -4.78
CA ARG A 62 2.77 23.22 -3.85
C ARG A 62 2.87 21.89 -3.07
N GLN A 63 1.82 21.06 -3.14
CA GLN A 63 1.75 19.74 -2.51
C GLN A 63 2.20 18.68 -3.52
N GLY A 64 3.50 18.38 -3.52
CA GLY A 64 4.12 17.51 -4.53
C GLY A 64 3.43 16.17 -4.73
N ALA A 65 2.98 15.50 -3.64
CA ALA A 65 2.29 14.21 -3.75
C ALA A 65 0.90 14.34 -4.40
N ALA A 66 0.13 15.39 -4.07
CA ALA A 66 -1.18 15.64 -4.66
C ALA A 66 -1.05 16.00 -6.15
N LEU A 67 -0.10 16.88 -6.49
CA LEU A 67 0.19 17.23 -7.88
C LEU A 67 0.66 16.00 -8.68
N ALA A 68 1.53 15.17 -8.13
CA ALA A 68 2.02 13.96 -8.80
C ALA A 68 0.89 12.96 -9.08
N ALA A 69 -0.06 12.80 -8.15
CA ALA A 69 -1.24 11.96 -8.36
C ALA A 69 -2.12 12.49 -9.50
N LEU A 70 -2.37 13.81 -9.55
CA LEU A 70 -3.15 14.45 -10.62
C LEU A 70 -2.44 14.34 -11.98
N LEU A 71 -1.12 14.56 -12.02
CA LEU A 71 -0.34 14.44 -13.26
C LEU A 71 -0.35 13.02 -13.81
N LEU A 72 -0.21 12.00 -12.95
CA LEU A 72 -0.28 10.61 -13.36
C LEU A 72 -1.68 10.27 -13.90
N LEU A 73 -2.74 10.68 -13.21
CA LEU A 73 -4.11 10.46 -13.68
C LEU A 73 -4.38 11.17 -15.00
N ALA A 74 -3.93 12.42 -15.14
CA ALA A 74 -4.07 13.19 -16.37
C ALA A 74 -3.31 12.54 -17.55
N ALA A 75 -2.11 12.00 -17.30
CA ALA A 75 -1.35 11.28 -18.32
C ALA A 75 -2.04 9.99 -18.75
N LEU A 76 -2.61 9.23 -17.80
CA LEU A 76 -3.43 8.04 -18.09
C LEU A 76 -4.65 8.40 -18.93
N ALA A 77 -5.39 9.45 -18.56
CA ALA A 77 -6.55 9.93 -19.31
C ALA A 77 -6.17 10.42 -20.72
N ALA A 78 -5.10 11.21 -20.84
CA ALA A 78 -4.63 11.68 -22.14
C ALA A 78 -4.19 10.53 -23.04
N SER A 79 -3.67 9.44 -22.47
CA SER A 79 -3.18 8.29 -23.24
C SER A 79 -4.27 7.50 -23.96
N VAL A 80 -5.55 7.73 -23.64
CA VAL A 80 -6.68 7.18 -24.40
C VAL A 80 -6.63 7.64 -25.85
N ALA A 81 -6.10 8.88 -26.12
CA ALA A 81 -6.03 9.45 -27.46
C ALA A 81 -5.10 8.70 -28.42
N TRP A 82 -4.07 8.00 -27.90
CA TRP A 82 -3.15 7.18 -28.71
C TRP A 82 -3.13 5.71 -28.35
N SER A 83 -4.07 5.28 -27.49
CA SER A 83 -4.16 3.88 -27.10
C SER A 83 -4.44 2.99 -28.31
N VAL A 84 -3.77 1.83 -28.34
CA VAL A 84 -4.08 0.76 -29.30
C VAL A 84 -5.34 -0.01 -28.95
N ALA A 85 -5.86 0.18 -27.74
CA ALA A 85 -7.16 -0.37 -27.30
C ALA A 85 -8.31 0.57 -27.75
N PRO A 86 -9.53 0.04 -27.89
CA PRO A 86 -10.72 0.87 -28.10
C PRO A 86 -10.87 1.93 -27.01
N ALA A 87 -11.32 3.14 -27.38
CA ALA A 87 -11.45 4.27 -26.44
C ALA A 87 -12.35 3.92 -25.24
N HIS A 88 -13.41 3.13 -25.45
CA HIS A 88 -14.29 2.64 -24.37
C HIS A 88 -13.49 1.86 -23.31
N ASP A 89 -12.66 0.91 -23.72
CA ASP A 89 -11.81 0.11 -22.83
C ASP A 89 -10.77 1.02 -22.12
N GLY A 90 -10.20 1.98 -22.87
CA GLY A 90 -9.29 2.98 -22.33
C GLY A 90 -9.91 3.75 -21.16
N TRP A 91 -11.13 4.27 -21.30
CA TRP A 91 -11.84 4.97 -20.23
C TRP A 91 -12.21 4.08 -19.05
N GLN A 92 -12.59 2.81 -19.29
CA GLN A 92 -12.80 1.84 -18.20
C GLN A 92 -11.52 1.60 -17.39
N TRP A 93 -10.37 1.59 -18.07
CA TRP A 93 -9.09 1.45 -17.39
C TRP A 93 -8.69 2.74 -16.62
N VAL A 94 -8.92 3.92 -17.17
CA VAL A 94 -8.72 5.19 -16.46
C VAL A 94 -9.56 5.23 -15.18
N ALA A 95 -10.82 4.76 -15.23
CA ALA A 95 -11.68 4.67 -14.07
C ALA A 95 -11.13 3.79 -12.94
N LYS A 96 -10.28 2.78 -13.24
CA LYS A 96 -9.60 2.00 -12.19
C LYS A 96 -8.55 2.82 -11.42
N TYR A 97 -8.13 3.97 -11.94
CA TYR A 97 -7.17 4.90 -11.34
C TYR A 97 -7.82 6.17 -10.76
N ASP A 98 -9.15 6.30 -10.79
CA ASP A 98 -9.90 7.45 -10.25
C ASP A 98 -9.62 7.70 -8.76
N LYS A 99 -9.28 6.64 -8.02
CA LYS A 99 -8.82 6.70 -6.63
C LYS A 99 -7.67 7.69 -6.42
N LEU A 100 -6.87 8.00 -7.44
CA LEU A 100 -5.82 9.02 -7.37
C LEU A 100 -6.36 10.41 -7.02
N LEU A 101 -7.64 10.72 -7.32
CA LEU A 101 -8.32 11.94 -6.90
C LEU A 101 -8.55 12.01 -5.38
N LEU A 102 -8.63 10.87 -4.70
CA LEU A 102 -8.83 10.83 -3.24
C LEU A 102 -7.63 11.39 -2.49
N LEU A 103 -6.41 11.30 -3.05
CA LEU A 103 -5.22 11.84 -2.41
C LEU A 103 -5.25 13.37 -2.29
N PRO A 104 -5.42 14.17 -3.38
CA PRO A 104 -5.57 15.62 -3.25
C PRO A 104 -6.82 16.02 -2.44
N PHE A 105 -7.94 15.31 -2.54
CA PHE A 105 -9.12 15.56 -1.72
C PHE A 105 -8.82 15.37 -0.23
N ALA A 106 -8.11 14.32 0.15
CA ALA A 106 -7.71 14.10 1.54
C ALA A 106 -6.72 15.17 2.01
N VAL A 107 -5.73 15.55 1.18
CA VAL A 107 -4.81 16.65 1.53
C VAL A 107 -5.57 17.95 1.80
N LEU A 108 -6.57 18.31 0.97
CA LEU A 108 -7.40 19.50 1.17
C LEU A 108 -8.27 19.42 2.42
N ALA A 109 -8.91 18.28 2.66
CA ALA A 109 -9.78 18.09 3.82
C ALA A 109 -9.04 18.11 5.15
N PHE A 110 -7.82 17.57 5.19
CA PHE A 110 -7.01 17.48 6.40
C PHE A 110 -6.00 18.60 6.57
N ARG A 111 -5.91 19.53 5.62
CA ARG A 111 -5.13 20.75 5.77
C ARG A 111 -5.56 21.49 7.02
N ASP A 112 -4.58 21.98 7.79
CA ASP A 112 -4.80 22.71 9.05
C ASP A 112 -5.65 21.94 10.09
N ALA A 113 -5.76 20.62 9.93
CA ALA A 113 -6.47 19.77 10.90
C ALA A 113 -5.75 19.74 12.25
N ALA A 114 -6.53 19.59 13.34
CA ALA A 114 -5.95 19.35 14.66
C ALA A 114 -5.11 18.05 14.65
N PRO A 115 -4.01 17.98 15.42
CA PRO A 115 -3.15 16.79 15.48
C PRO A 115 -3.89 15.51 15.89
N SER A 116 -5.02 15.64 16.62
CA SER A 116 -5.88 14.53 16.98
C SER A 116 -6.42 13.74 15.79
N TRP A 117 -6.64 14.38 14.64
CA TRP A 117 -7.14 13.68 13.44
C TRP A 117 -6.14 12.66 12.90
N ALA A 118 -4.84 12.98 12.90
CA ALA A 118 -3.81 12.02 12.55
C ALA A 118 -3.76 10.84 13.54
N ALA A 119 -3.93 11.11 14.83
CA ALA A 119 -4.01 10.07 15.85
C ALA A 119 -5.26 9.19 15.66
N ILE A 120 -6.45 9.80 15.43
CA ILE A 120 -7.70 9.08 15.15
C ILE A 120 -7.48 8.16 13.93
N ALA A 121 -6.95 8.68 12.81
CA ALA A 121 -6.71 7.89 11.61
C ALA A 121 -5.79 6.68 11.88
N ARG A 122 -4.66 6.90 12.58
CA ARG A 122 -3.73 5.81 12.93
C ARG A 122 -4.34 4.75 13.82
N TRP A 123 -5.07 5.15 14.87
CA TRP A 123 -5.69 4.21 15.81
C TRP A 123 -6.89 3.50 15.20
N SER A 124 -7.70 4.15 14.36
CA SER A 124 -8.82 3.52 13.67
C SER A 124 -8.32 2.45 12.69
N LEU A 125 -7.28 2.76 11.90
CA LEU A 125 -6.67 1.76 11.03
C LEU A 125 -6.08 0.59 11.83
N PHE A 126 -5.34 0.87 12.91
CA PHE A 126 -4.78 -0.16 13.79
C PHE A 126 -5.86 -1.08 14.35
N ALA A 127 -6.93 -0.50 14.91
CA ALA A 127 -8.04 -1.26 15.47
C ALA A 127 -8.74 -2.13 14.42
N THR A 128 -8.95 -1.59 13.21
CA THR A 128 -9.53 -2.35 12.10
C THR A 128 -8.64 -3.54 11.71
N LEU A 129 -7.34 -3.32 11.56
CA LEU A 129 -6.40 -4.40 11.21
C LEU A 129 -6.31 -5.46 12.33
N VAL A 130 -6.36 -5.06 13.60
CA VAL A 130 -6.43 -6.00 14.73
C VAL A 130 -7.73 -6.82 14.68
N ALA A 131 -8.87 -6.18 14.44
CA ALA A 131 -10.15 -6.89 14.32
C ALA A 131 -10.12 -7.93 13.18
N VAL A 132 -9.60 -7.56 12.00
CA VAL A 132 -9.45 -8.49 10.87
C VAL A 132 -8.49 -9.64 11.23
N LEU A 133 -7.38 -9.35 11.91
CA LEU A 133 -6.42 -10.38 12.37
C LEU A 133 -7.09 -11.37 13.33
N LEU A 134 -7.87 -10.89 14.29
CA LEU A 134 -8.57 -11.75 15.26
C LEU A 134 -9.61 -12.63 14.56
N LEU A 135 -10.38 -12.08 13.62
CA LEU A 135 -11.33 -12.85 12.81
C LEU A 135 -10.61 -13.91 11.96
N ALA A 136 -9.52 -13.54 11.31
CA ALA A 136 -8.71 -14.49 10.52
C ALA A 136 -8.13 -15.61 11.36
N THR A 137 -7.66 -15.29 12.56
CA THR A 137 -7.16 -16.27 13.53
C THR A 137 -8.27 -17.22 13.99
N SER A 138 -9.44 -16.68 14.34
CA SER A 138 -10.63 -17.45 14.71
C SER A 138 -11.06 -18.43 13.61
N ASN A 139 -11.10 -17.96 12.36
CA ASN A 139 -11.39 -18.81 11.19
C ASN A 139 -10.33 -19.89 10.98
N PHE A 140 -9.04 -19.54 11.07
CA PHE A 140 -7.93 -20.47 10.91
C PHE A 140 -7.98 -21.61 11.93
N LEU A 141 -8.32 -21.29 13.19
CA LEU A 141 -8.50 -22.25 14.26
C LEU A 141 -9.82 -23.05 14.16
N GLY A 142 -10.69 -22.73 13.21
CA GLY A 142 -11.97 -23.39 13.04
C GLY A 142 -13.06 -22.97 14.04
N LEU A 143 -12.82 -21.90 14.83
CA LEU A 143 -13.76 -21.36 15.81
C LEU A 143 -14.88 -20.53 15.16
N SER A 144 -14.64 -19.99 13.97
CA SER A 144 -15.62 -19.25 13.18
C SER A 144 -15.48 -19.53 11.68
N ARG A 145 -16.46 -19.05 10.89
CA ARG A 145 -16.52 -19.20 9.42
C ARG A 145 -17.01 -17.89 8.82
N ILE A 146 -16.29 -16.80 9.10
CA ILE A 146 -16.72 -15.44 8.79
C ILE A 146 -15.97 -14.92 7.55
N GLY A 147 -16.69 -14.26 6.67
CA GLY A 147 -16.15 -13.53 5.52
C GLY A 147 -16.42 -14.22 4.18
N PRO A 148 -16.52 -13.41 3.09
CA PRO A 148 -16.89 -13.89 1.77
C PRO A 148 -15.81 -14.74 1.09
N LEU A 149 -14.57 -14.71 1.56
CA LEU A 149 -13.44 -15.47 1.00
C LEU A 149 -13.08 -16.70 1.85
N TYR A 150 -13.89 -17.02 2.87
CA TYR A 150 -13.68 -18.23 3.66
C TYR A 150 -13.89 -19.48 2.81
N GLU A 151 -12.90 -20.36 2.79
CA GLU A 151 -12.97 -21.66 2.14
C GLU A 151 -12.57 -22.75 3.13
N ALA A 152 -13.43 -23.76 3.29
CA ALA A 152 -13.21 -24.83 4.26
C ALA A 152 -12.11 -25.83 3.84
N GLY A 153 -11.80 -25.90 2.52
CA GLY A 153 -10.94 -26.94 1.95
C GLY A 153 -9.50 -26.95 2.43
N LEU A 154 -8.85 -25.78 2.45
CA LEU A 154 -7.45 -25.64 2.85
C LEU A 154 -7.33 -24.80 4.12
N PRO A 155 -6.46 -25.18 5.08
CA PRO A 155 -6.26 -24.40 6.29
C PRO A 155 -5.89 -22.94 6.00
N THR A 156 -5.08 -22.68 4.98
CA THR A 156 -4.64 -21.33 4.59
C THR A 156 -5.79 -20.48 4.03
N SER A 157 -6.72 -21.05 3.26
CA SER A 157 -7.87 -20.31 2.72
C SER A 157 -8.91 -19.97 3.80
N ARG A 158 -8.94 -20.69 4.92
CA ARG A 158 -9.76 -20.31 6.09
C ARG A 158 -9.39 -18.95 6.65
N ALA A 159 -8.11 -18.56 6.59
CA ALA A 159 -7.64 -17.26 7.06
C ALA A 159 -7.97 -16.08 6.11
N TRP A 160 -8.53 -16.35 4.92
CA TRP A 160 -8.95 -15.31 3.97
C TRP A 160 -10.34 -14.82 4.35
N VAL A 161 -10.41 -13.80 5.19
CA VAL A 161 -11.70 -13.29 5.67
C VAL A 161 -12.36 -12.41 4.61
N PHE A 162 -11.73 -11.28 4.29
CA PHE A 162 -12.29 -10.26 3.39
C PHE A 162 -11.43 -9.98 2.16
N LYS A 163 -10.15 -10.35 2.20
CA LYS A 163 -9.17 -10.09 1.13
C LYS A 163 -8.35 -11.34 0.87
N ASN A 164 -7.87 -11.45 -0.38
CA ASN A 164 -6.98 -12.53 -0.77
C ASN A 164 -5.65 -12.48 0.00
N HIS A 165 -4.89 -13.56 -0.06
CA HIS A 165 -3.61 -13.70 0.65
C HIS A 165 -2.56 -12.63 0.32
N ILE A 166 -2.64 -11.95 -0.83
CA ILE A 166 -1.71 -10.90 -1.24
C ILE A 166 -1.99 -9.63 -0.44
N ALA A 167 -3.20 -9.08 -0.55
CA ALA A 167 -3.61 -7.90 0.19
C ALA A 167 -3.58 -8.13 1.71
N ALA A 168 -4.13 -9.27 2.17
CA ALA A 168 -4.14 -9.63 3.58
C ALA A 168 -2.72 -9.76 4.16
N GLY A 169 -1.76 -10.31 3.38
CA GLY A 169 -0.37 -10.41 3.78
C GLY A 169 0.31 -9.06 3.96
N MET A 170 0.03 -8.09 3.07
CA MET A 170 0.55 -6.73 3.18
C MET A 170 -0.06 -5.97 4.37
N PHE A 171 -1.36 -6.13 4.61
CA PHE A 171 -2.03 -5.55 5.77
C PHE A 171 -1.54 -6.17 7.09
N GLY A 172 -1.29 -7.48 7.11
CA GLY A 172 -0.67 -8.16 8.25
C GLY A 172 0.74 -7.66 8.55
N ALA A 173 1.55 -7.45 7.50
CA ALA A 173 2.89 -6.88 7.64
C ALA A 173 2.85 -5.41 8.14
N LEU A 174 1.88 -4.61 7.67
CA LEU A 174 1.65 -3.25 8.18
C LEU A 174 1.25 -3.26 9.65
N LEU A 175 0.33 -4.16 10.05
CA LEU A 175 -0.09 -4.31 11.44
C LEU A 175 1.07 -4.73 12.33
N PHE A 176 1.88 -5.71 11.90
CA PHE A 176 3.10 -6.08 12.60
C PHE A 176 3.97 -4.85 12.88
N TYR A 177 4.25 -4.05 11.83
CA TYR A 177 5.08 -2.87 11.97
C TYR A 177 4.49 -1.85 12.93
N GLN A 178 3.18 -1.55 12.82
CA GLN A 178 2.49 -0.62 13.72
C GLN A 178 2.56 -1.08 15.18
N ALA A 179 2.25 -2.35 15.45
CA ALA A 179 2.29 -2.91 16.80
C ALA A 179 3.71 -2.87 17.38
N ALA A 180 4.72 -3.25 16.60
CA ALA A 180 6.12 -3.20 17.00
C ALA A 180 6.62 -1.77 17.24
N ASP A 181 6.26 -0.80 16.36
CA ASP A 181 6.62 0.61 16.55
C ASP A 181 5.98 1.20 17.82
N LEU A 182 4.70 0.90 18.07
CA LEU A 182 3.99 1.30 19.27
C LEU A 182 4.59 0.67 20.53
N MET A 183 4.96 -0.63 20.48
CA MET A 183 5.61 -1.34 21.59
C MET A 183 6.92 -0.66 22.02
N LEU A 184 7.66 -0.09 21.08
CA LEU A 184 8.90 0.63 21.36
C LEU A 184 8.69 1.95 22.13
N ALA A 185 7.48 2.51 22.12
CA ALA A 185 7.15 3.81 22.70
C ALA A 185 6.14 3.75 23.86
N ALA A 186 5.37 2.66 24.00
CA ALA A 186 4.24 2.55 24.93
C ALA A 186 4.58 1.80 26.23
N ARG A 187 3.66 1.93 27.22
CA ARG A 187 3.69 1.13 28.46
C ARG A 187 3.10 -0.28 28.26
N ALA A 188 2.11 -0.44 27.38
CA ALA A 188 1.43 -1.71 27.10
C ALA A 188 2.27 -2.65 26.18
N ARG A 189 3.51 -2.92 26.54
CA ARG A 189 4.47 -3.65 25.69
C ARG A 189 4.08 -5.10 25.42
N ILE A 190 3.51 -5.78 26.40
CA ILE A 190 3.13 -7.21 26.29
C ILE A 190 2.00 -7.39 25.27
N ALA A 191 0.90 -6.63 25.40
CA ALA A 191 -0.22 -6.73 24.48
C ALA A 191 0.18 -6.37 23.03
N LEU A 192 0.94 -5.29 22.84
CA LEU A 192 1.45 -4.89 21.51
C LEU A 192 2.43 -5.93 20.94
N GLY A 193 3.28 -6.52 21.78
CA GLY A 193 4.16 -7.61 21.40
C GLY A 193 3.39 -8.87 20.97
N ALA A 194 2.31 -9.22 21.67
CA ALA A 194 1.44 -10.33 21.30
C ALA A 194 0.73 -10.08 19.96
N ILE A 195 0.24 -8.86 19.72
CA ILE A 195 -0.36 -8.47 18.42
C ILE A 195 0.69 -8.56 17.31
N ALA A 196 1.91 -8.06 17.54
CA ALA A 196 2.99 -8.13 16.55
C ALA A 196 3.37 -9.59 16.24
N ALA A 197 3.50 -10.45 17.25
CA ALA A 197 3.78 -11.88 17.06
C ALA A 197 2.65 -12.59 16.29
N LEU A 198 1.39 -12.33 16.65
CA LEU A 198 0.24 -12.90 15.96
C LEU A 198 0.15 -12.42 14.50
N ALA A 199 0.48 -11.16 14.22
CA ALA A 199 0.52 -10.63 12.86
C ALA A 199 1.62 -11.30 12.01
N LEU A 200 2.78 -11.63 12.59
CA LEU A 200 3.81 -12.43 11.90
C LEU A 200 3.33 -13.87 11.67
N LEU A 201 2.73 -14.53 12.67
CA LEU A 201 2.12 -15.85 12.48
C LEU A 201 1.07 -15.83 11.37
N TYR A 202 0.25 -14.78 11.30
CA TYR A 202 -0.72 -14.59 10.22
C TYR A 202 -0.04 -14.55 8.85
N VAL A 203 1.00 -13.75 8.67
CA VAL A 203 1.70 -13.60 7.39
C VAL A 203 2.45 -14.88 7.00
N TYR A 204 3.15 -15.54 7.95
CA TYR A 204 4.06 -16.64 7.63
C TYR A 204 3.43 -18.03 7.69
N VAL A 205 2.42 -18.19 8.55
CA VAL A 205 1.82 -19.52 8.80
C VAL A 205 0.40 -19.60 8.23
N MET A 206 -0.46 -18.58 8.50
CA MET A 206 -1.87 -18.69 8.17
C MET A 206 -2.15 -18.35 6.69
N LEU A 207 -1.46 -17.35 6.09
CA LEU A 207 -1.73 -16.89 4.71
C LEU A 207 -0.82 -17.52 3.66
N GLN A 208 0.45 -17.74 3.98
CA GLN A 208 1.49 -18.25 3.07
C GLN A 208 1.66 -17.48 1.75
N GLY A 209 1.37 -16.16 1.76
CA GLY A 209 1.56 -15.29 0.60
C GLY A 209 3.03 -14.85 0.45
N ARG A 210 3.69 -15.20 -0.66
CA ARG A 210 5.12 -14.88 -0.91
C ARG A 210 5.46 -13.40 -0.74
N THR A 211 4.65 -12.52 -1.32
CA THR A 211 4.86 -11.05 -1.25
C THR A 211 4.80 -10.53 0.18
N GLY A 212 3.78 -10.96 0.95
CA GLY A 212 3.64 -10.59 2.36
C GLY A 212 4.81 -11.09 3.21
N GLN A 213 5.31 -12.30 2.95
CA GLN A 213 6.46 -12.89 3.66
C GLN A 213 7.75 -12.10 3.43
N VAL A 214 8.08 -11.77 2.17
CA VAL A 214 9.28 -10.97 1.84
C VAL A 214 9.20 -9.57 2.49
N ILE A 215 8.04 -8.91 2.38
CA ILE A 215 7.80 -7.60 2.99
C ILE A 215 7.89 -7.70 4.52
N GLY A 216 7.27 -8.73 5.12
CA GLY A 216 7.33 -8.96 6.56
C GLY A 216 8.77 -9.10 7.07
N LEU A 217 9.61 -9.86 6.36
CA LEU A 217 11.03 -10.02 6.71
C LEU A 217 11.77 -8.67 6.69
N LEU A 218 11.55 -7.87 5.65
CA LEU A 218 12.16 -6.54 5.57
C LEU A 218 11.72 -5.65 6.74
N LEU A 219 10.42 -5.63 7.07
CA LEU A 219 9.93 -4.82 8.19
C LEU A 219 10.45 -5.32 9.55
N VAL A 220 10.63 -6.63 9.72
CA VAL A 220 11.33 -7.20 10.88
C VAL A 220 12.77 -6.66 10.95
N ALA A 221 13.51 -6.65 9.84
CA ALA A 221 14.85 -6.09 9.78
C ALA A 221 14.87 -4.58 10.12
N VAL A 222 13.90 -3.80 9.64
CA VAL A 222 13.75 -2.37 9.98
C VAL A 222 13.51 -2.17 11.49
N ILE A 223 12.63 -2.95 12.10
CA ILE A 223 12.37 -2.89 13.55
C ILE A 223 13.62 -3.31 14.33
N ALA A 224 14.28 -4.41 13.92
CA ALA A 224 15.53 -4.87 14.55
C ALA A 224 16.61 -3.78 14.50
N TRP A 225 16.82 -3.14 13.36
CA TRP A 225 17.74 -2.01 13.21
C TRP A 225 17.44 -0.88 14.19
N ARG A 226 16.16 -0.50 14.34
CA ARG A 226 15.74 0.55 15.28
C ARG A 226 15.97 0.15 16.74
N VAL A 227 15.70 -1.12 17.08
CA VAL A 227 15.97 -1.67 18.43
C VAL A 227 17.46 -1.65 18.72
N LEU A 228 18.28 -2.17 17.79
CA LEU A 228 19.73 -2.18 17.91
C LEU A 228 20.32 -0.78 18.04
N GLY A 229 19.82 0.20 17.26
CA GLY A 229 20.23 1.60 17.38
C GLY A 229 19.94 2.20 18.76
N ARG A 230 18.80 1.85 19.38
CA ARG A 230 18.48 2.27 20.76
C ARG A 230 19.35 1.56 21.80
N LEU A 231 19.56 0.25 21.65
CA LEU A 231 20.40 -0.54 22.54
C LEU A 231 21.85 -0.07 22.49
N ARG A 232 22.38 0.21 21.30
CA ARG A 232 23.75 0.71 21.11
C ARG A 232 24.02 2.01 21.89
N ARG A 233 23.02 2.90 21.96
CA ARG A 233 23.12 4.14 22.74
C ARG A 233 23.11 3.91 24.25
N ARG A 234 22.55 2.79 24.74
CA ARG A 234 22.49 2.43 26.17
C ARG A 234 23.63 1.53 26.59
N SER A 235 23.92 0.49 25.79
CA SER A 235 24.97 -0.48 26.03
C SER A 235 25.41 -1.12 24.72
N PRO A 236 26.64 -0.84 24.22
CA PRO A 236 27.17 -1.47 23.02
C PRO A 236 27.25 -3.00 23.14
N LYS A 237 27.54 -3.53 24.34
CA LYS A 237 27.60 -4.97 24.59
C LYS A 237 26.23 -5.66 24.41
N LEU A 238 25.16 -5.07 24.97
CA LEU A 238 23.79 -5.57 24.78
C LEU A 238 23.35 -5.46 23.31
N ALA A 239 23.75 -4.41 22.61
CA ALA A 239 23.45 -4.29 21.18
C ALA A 239 24.14 -5.37 20.35
N ALA A 240 25.42 -5.67 20.64
CA ALA A 240 26.16 -6.73 19.96
C ALA A 240 25.54 -8.12 20.23
N ALA A 241 25.18 -8.42 21.49
CA ALA A 241 24.51 -9.66 21.85
C ALA A 241 23.14 -9.81 21.16
N ALA A 242 22.33 -8.73 21.13
CA ALA A 242 21.04 -8.73 20.44
C ALA A 242 21.19 -8.86 18.92
N ALA A 243 22.21 -8.25 18.32
CA ALA A 243 22.51 -8.40 16.89
C ALA A 243 22.90 -9.85 16.56
N LEU A 244 23.78 -10.44 17.38
CA LEU A 244 24.17 -11.85 17.23
C LEU A 244 22.96 -12.78 17.34
N LEU A 245 22.10 -12.58 18.34
CA LEU A 245 20.87 -13.37 18.51
C LEU A 245 19.95 -13.24 17.32
N PHE A 246 19.77 -12.02 16.79
CA PHE A 246 18.96 -11.78 15.60
C PHE A 246 19.53 -12.51 14.36
N VAL A 247 20.85 -12.44 14.16
CA VAL A 247 21.52 -13.16 13.06
C VAL A 247 21.35 -14.66 13.19
N LEU A 248 21.57 -15.21 14.40
CA LEU A 248 21.39 -16.65 14.66
C LEU A 248 19.94 -17.09 14.43
N ALA A 249 18.96 -16.31 14.88
CA ALA A 249 17.54 -16.58 14.62
C ALA A 249 17.19 -16.51 13.13
N ALA A 250 17.76 -15.54 12.40
CA ALA A 250 17.58 -15.41 10.95
C ALA A 250 18.20 -16.60 10.20
N LEU A 251 19.39 -17.04 10.58
CA LEU A 251 20.06 -18.21 10.02
C LEU A 251 19.29 -19.51 10.32
N ALA A 252 18.81 -19.67 11.55
CA ALA A 252 17.97 -20.82 11.94
C ALA A 252 16.66 -20.83 11.15
N GLY A 253 16.00 -19.68 11.01
CA GLY A 253 14.79 -19.52 10.20
C GLY A 253 15.04 -19.83 8.72
N ALA A 254 16.13 -19.33 8.15
CA ALA A 254 16.55 -19.65 6.79
C ALA A 254 16.82 -21.15 6.63
N GLY A 255 17.54 -21.77 7.57
CA GLY A 255 17.77 -23.21 7.59
C GLY A 255 16.48 -24.01 7.60
N LEU A 256 15.51 -23.65 8.45
CA LEU A 256 14.20 -24.29 8.48
C LEU A 256 13.42 -24.13 7.16
N VAL A 257 13.52 -22.98 6.49
CA VAL A 257 12.90 -22.76 5.17
C VAL A 257 13.57 -23.61 4.10
N LEU A 258 14.91 -23.71 4.13
CA LEU A 258 15.68 -24.47 3.15
C LEU A 258 15.48 -25.99 3.30
N THR A 259 15.25 -26.48 4.54
CA THR A 259 14.99 -27.91 4.80
C THR A 259 13.55 -28.33 4.52
N ARG A 260 12.61 -27.37 4.41
CA ARG A 260 11.21 -27.67 4.07
C ARG A 260 11.01 -27.62 2.54
N HIS A 261 11.01 -28.77 1.89
CA HIS A 261 10.73 -28.90 0.45
C HIS A 261 9.38 -28.29 0.02
N ASP A 262 8.42 -28.19 0.95
CA ASP A 262 7.08 -27.61 0.69
C ASP A 262 7.03 -26.09 0.88
N SER A 263 8.17 -25.42 1.17
CA SER A 263 8.13 -23.99 1.37
C SER A 263 7.81 -23.26 0.05
N ARG A 264 6.83 -22.36 0.10
CA ARG A 264 6.41 -21.55 -1.07
C ARG A 264 7.56 -20.74 -1.68
N LEU A 265 8.57 -20.37 -0.89
CA LEU A 265 9.74 -19.64 -1.37
C LEU A 265 10.68 -20.55 -2.16
N MET A 266 10.89 -21.79 -1.72
CA MET A 266 11.73 -22.77 -2.44
C MET A 266 11.09 -23.23 -3.76
N GLN A 267 9.75 -23.30 -3.83
CA GLN A 267 9.03 -23.63 -5.06
C GLN A 267 9.31 -22.65 -6.20
N VAL A 268 9.68 -21.38 -5.92
CA VAL A 268 9.96 -20.39 -6.95
C VAL A 268 11.07 -20.83 -7.91
N ALA A 269 12.18 -21.35 -7.37
CA ALA A 269 13.30 -21.81 -8.20
C ALA A 269 12.88 -22.96 -9.13
N GLY A 270 12.15 -23.95 -8.60
CA GLY A 270 11.63 -25.06 -9.39
C GLY A 270 10.60 -24.63 -10.42
N GLU A 271 9.69 -23.70 -10.07
CA GLU A 271 8.70 -23.13 -11.00
C GLU A 271 9.36 -22.36 -12.16
N VAL A 272 10.42 -21.59 -11.88
CA VAL A 272 11.20 -20.86 -12.92
C VAL A 272 11.97 -21.83 -13.78
N GLN A 273 12.55 -22.88 -13.20
CA GLN A 273 13.26 -23.91 -13.96
C GLN A 273 12.31 -24.69 -14.88
N ALA A 274 11.14 -25.11 -14.37
CA ALA A 274 10.10 -25.76 -15.16
C ALA A 274 9.61 -24.88 -16.33
N TYR A 275 9.43 -23.59 -16.10
CA TYR A 275 9.11 -22.64 -17.19
C TYR A 275 10.23 -22.60 -18.23
N ARG A 276 11.51 -22.52 -17.82
CA ARG A 276 12.64 -22.43 -18.77
C ARG A 276 12.84 -23.70 -19.60
N GLN A 277 12.52 -24.87 -19.02
CA GLN A 277 12.72 -26.16 -19.68
C GLN A 277 11.54 -26.61 -20.52
N THR A 278 10.31 -26.37 -20.04
CA THR A 278 9.09 -26.95 -20.62
C THR A 278 7.97 -25.92 -20.84
N ASP A 279 8.25 -24.63 -20.71
CA ASP A 279 7.25 -23.54 -20.77
C ASP A 279 6.05 -23.79 -19.82
N ALA A 280 6.31 -24.39 -18.63
CA ALA A 280 5.26 -24.74 -17.70
C ALA A 280 4.51 -23.50 -17.15
N ALA A 281 3.18 -23.54 -17.20
CA ALA A 281 2.29 -22.46 -16.75
C ALA A 281 2.16 -22.41 -15.21
N THR A 282 3.29 -22.38 -14.50
CA THR A 282 3.35 -22.20 -13.05
C THR A 282 3.16 -20.73 -12.65
N SER A 283 2.86 -20.45 -11.38
CA SER A 283 2.64 -19.08 -10.91
C SER A 283 3.83 -18.15 -11.14
N SER A 284 5.07 -18.62 -10.91
CA SER A 284 6.29 -17.84 -11.16
C SER A 284 6.66 -17.84 -12.65
N GLY A 285 6.45 -18.94 -13.35
CA GLY A 285 6.67 -19.05 -14.79
C GLY A 285 5.80 -18.08 -15.58
N LEU A 286 4.50 -18.01 -15.27
CA LEU A 286 3.57 -17.05 -15.89
C LEU A 286 4.02 -15.60 -15.68
N ARG A 287 4.41 -15.23 -14.46
CA ARG A 287 4.90 -13.87 -14.20
C ARG A 287 6.17 -13.56 -15.00
N LEU A 288 7.09 -14.52 -15.10
CA LEU A 288 8.31 -14.35 -15.87
C LEU A 288 8.00 -14.14 -17.36
N ALA A 289 7.09 -14.95 -17.93
CA ALA A 289 6.62 -14.79 -19.31
C ALA A 289 5.99 -13.41 -19.55
N TRP A 290 5.13 -12.95 -18.62
CA TRP A 290 4.51 -11.63 -18.73
C TRP A 290 5.51 -10.49 -18.57
N TYR A 291 6.51 -10.62 -17.70
CA TYR A 291 7.57 -9.60 -17.51
C TYR A 291 8.43 -9.49 -18.78
N GLN A 292 8.82 -10.62 -19.37
CA GLN A 292 9.60 -10.63 -20.62
C GLN A 292 8.82 -9.95 -21.76
N ARG A 293 7.53 -10.24 -21.91
CA ARG A 293 6.68 -9.57 -22.90
C ARG A 293 6.54 -8.07 -22.62
N ALA A 294 6.28 -7.70 -21.37
CA ALA A 294 6.16 -6.29 -21.00
C ALA A 294 7.46 -5.52 -21.29
N LEU A 295 8.61 -6.09 -20.98
CA LEU A 295 9.92 -5.50 -21.30
C LEU A 295 10.14 -5.37 -22.81
N ARG A 296 9.73 -6.37 -23.61
CA ARG A 296 9.78 -6.30 -25.07
C ARG A 296 8.90 -5.18 -25.61
N LEU A 297 7.65 -5.08 -25.16
CA LEU A 297 6.74 -4.01 -25.55
C LEU A 297 7.28 -2.63 -25.15
N TYR A 298 7.83 -2.50 -23.96
CA TYR A 298 8.48 -1.26 -23.53
C TYR A 298 9.63 -0.87 -24.45
N ALA A 299 10.48 -1.82 -24.86
CA ALA A 299 11.57 -1.58 -25.78
C ALA A 299 11.08 -1.17 -27.19
N GLU A 300 9.92 -1.66 -27.64
CA GLU A 300 9.31 -1.29 -28.92
C GLU A 300 8.77 0.16 -28.92
N ARG A 301 8.21 0.65 -27.76
CA ARG A 301 7.67 2.01 -27.62
C ARG A 301 8.09 2.66 -26.29
N PRO A 302 9.35 3.05 -26.11
CA PRO A 302 9.89 3.43 -24.82
C PRO A 302 9.42 4.79 -24.31
N LEU A 303 8.98 5.74 -25.14
CA LEU A 303 8.69 7.11 -24.70
C LEU A 303 7.28 7.27 -24.13
N VAL A 304 6.26 6.89 -24.88
CA VAL A 304 4.84 7.13 -24.56
C VAL A 304 4.00 5.84 -24.47
N GLY A 305 4.61 4.69 -24.76
CA GLY A 305 3.97 3.38 -24.67
C GLY A 305 2.82 3.15 -25.65
N TYR A 306 1.93 2.21 -25.30
CA TYR A 306 0.81 1.78 -26.14
C TYR A 306 -0.53 2.41 -25.73
N GLY A 307 -0.52 3.35 -24.80
CA GLY A 307 -1.72 3.92 -24.20
C GLY A 307 -2.34 3.01 -23.12
N VAL A 308 -3.22 3.61 -22.32
CA VAL A 308 -3.97 2.91 -21.29
C VAL A 308 -4.81 1.78 -21.88
N ALA A 309 -4.95 0.64 -21.20
CA ALA A 309 -5.56 -0.61 -21.68
C ALA A 309 -4.81 -1.32 -22.84
N GLY A 310 -3.82 -0.69 -23.46
CA GLY A 310 -3.11 -1.23 -24.63
C GLY A 310 -2.35 -2.53 -24.36
N LEU A 311 -1.93 -2.79 -23.11
CA LEU A 311 -1.20 -4.00 -22.74
C LEU A 311 -1.95 -5.29 -23.10
N GLY A 312 -3.25 -5.36 -22.83
CA GLY A 312 -4.06 -6.55 -23.14
C GLY A 312 -4.14 -6.85 -24.63
N VAL A 313 -4.23 -5.80 -25.47
CA VAL A 313 -4.23 -5.93 -26.94
C VAL A 313 -2.89 -6.47 -27.42
N GLU A 314 -1.79 -5.89 -26.96
CA GLU A 314 -0.44 -6.27 -27.34
C GLU A 314 -0.05 -7.66 -26.83
N PHE A 315 -0.52 -8.05 -25.64
CA PHE A 315 -0.30 -9.41 -25.14
C PHE A 315 -1.02 -10.45 -25.99
N LYS A 316 -2.23 -10.15 -26.50
CA LYS A 316 -2.91 -11.02 -27.49
C LYS A 316 -2.09 -11.15 -28.78
N ARG A 317 -1.54 -10.04 -29.28
CA ARG A 317 -0.67 -10.03 -30.47
C ARG A 317 0.56 -10.93 -30.28
N LEU A 318 1.25 -10.80 -29.14
CA LEU A 318 2.47 -11.57 -28.84
C LEU A 318 2.20 -13.03 -28.47
N ALA A 319 0.99 -13.38 -28.03
CA ALA A 319 0.61 -14.74 -27.69
C ALA A 319 0.13 -15.55 -28.92
N ALA A 320 -0.12 -14.91 -30.05
CA ALA A 320 -0.59 -15.59 -31.25
C ALA A 320 0.40 -16.68 -31.70
N GLY A 321 -0.09 -17.91 -31.91
CA GLY A 321 0.71 -19.07 -32.29
C GLY A 321 1.59 -19.65 -31.17
N LYS A 322 1.45 -19.17 -29.92
CA LYS A 322 2.17 -19.70 -28.76
C LYS A 322 1.35 -20.75 -28.01
N THR A 323 2.01 -21.52 -27.14
CA THR A 323 1.43 -22.57 -26.32
C THR A 323 1.75 -22.37 -24.83
N LEU A 324 1.13 -23.15 -23.96
CA LEU A 324 1.42 -23.21 -22.51
C LEU A 324 1.47 -21.82 -21.82
N ALA A 325 2.55 -21.50 -21.11
CA ALA A 325 2.69 -20.24 -20.38
C ALA A 325 2.75 -19.04 -21.33
N GLU A 326 3.38 -19.20 -22.50
CA GLU A 326 3.44 -18.15 -23.51
C GLU A 326 2.10 -17.85 -24.19
N ALA A 327 1.14 -18.76 -24.19
CA ALA A 327 -0.21 -18.52 -24.69
C ALA A 327 -1.11 -17.83 -23.67
N LYS A 328 -0.73 -17.83 -22.39
CA LYS A 328 -1.60 -17.32 -21.32
C LYS A 328 -1.76 -15.81 -21.42
N LEU A 329 -3.02 -15.38 -21.59
CA LEU A 329 -3.37 -13.98 -21.70
C LEU A 329 -3.57 -13.34 -20.33
N THR A 330 -3.21 -12.08 -20.23
CA THR A 330 -3.52 -11.20 -19.10
C THR A 330 -3.57 -9.75 -19.58
N GLU A 331 -4.35 -8.93 -18.90
CA GLU A 331 -4.34 -7.47 -19.08
C GLU A 331 -3.45 -6.78 -18.03
N ASN A 332 -2.89 -7.56 -17.10
CA ASN A 332 -2.09 -7.09 -15.99
C ASN A 332 -0.81 -7.94 -15.87
N PRO A 333 0.38 -7.35 -16.02
CA PRO A 333 1.64 -8.08 -15.89
C PRO A 333 1.97 -8.45 -14.44
N HIS A 334 1.14 -8.06 -13.46
CA HIS A 334 1.41 -8.17 -12.02
C HIS A 334 2.73 -7.51 -11.59
N ASN A 335 2.99 -6.34 -12.15
CA ASN A 335 4.11 -5.47 -11.82
C ASN A 335 3.73 -4.05 -12.26
N GLU A 336 3.54 -3.14 -11.28
CA GLU A 336 3.08 -1.78 -11.57
C GLU A 336 4.08 -0.98 -12.39
N TYR A 337 5.39 -1.20 -12.17
CA TYR A 337 6.42 -0.50 -12.93
C TYR A 337 6.37 -0.87 -14.41
N LEU A 338 6.25 -2.17 -14.70
CA LEU A 338 6.10 -2.66 -16.06
C LEU A 338 4.77 -2.25 -16.68
N LEU A 339 3.69 -2.22 -15.90
CA LEU A 339 2.39 -1.77 -16.37
C LEU A 339 2.46 -0.30 -16.82
N MET A 340 3.04 0.58 -15.99
CA MET A 340 3.23 1.98 -16.34
C MET A 340 4.17 2.17 -17.54
N ALA A 341 5.25 1.37 -17.59
CA ALA A 341 6.20 1.41 -18.71
C ALA A 341 5.57 0.99 -20.05
N VAL A 342 4.67 0.01 -20.05
CA VAL A 342 3.99 -0.42 -21.29
C VAL A 342 2.87 0.56 -21.68
N GLN A 343 2.09 1.06 -20.72
CA GLN A 343 0.98 1.96 -21.01
C GLN A 343 1.45 3.36 -21.44
N LEU A 344 2.38 3.95 -20.71
CA LEU A 344 2.80 5.35 -20.88
C LEU A 344 4.29 5.53 -21.17
N GLY A 345 5.03 4.45 -21.40
CA GLY A 345 6.47 4.52 -21.63
C GLY A 345 7.25 5.01 -20.41
N THR A 346 8.42 5.56 -20.68
CA THR A 346 9.29 6.19 -19.66
C THR A 346 8.59 7.34 -18.96
N LEU A 347 7.69 8.08 -19.65
CA LEU A 347 6.90 9.14 -19.04
C LEU A 347 6.03 8.60 -17.89
N GLY A 348 5.28 7.51 -18.12
CA GLY A 348 4.42 6.93 -17.10
C GLY A 348 5.21 6.35 -15.92
N LEU A 349 6.31 5.67 -16.22
CA LEU A 349 7.21 5.16 -15.20
C LEU A 349 7.79 6.29 -14.34
N ALA A 350 8.23 7.39 -14.95
CA ALA A 350 8.75 8.55 -14.26
C ALA A 350 7.67 9.24 -13.40
N LEU A 351 6.45 9.41 -13.91
CA LEU A 351 5.33 9.97 -13.15
C LEU A 351 4.94 9.11 -11.96
N PHE A 352 4.92 7.78 -12.11
CA PHE A 352 4.64 6.86 -11.02
C PHE A 352 5.74 6.89 -9.95
N ILE A 353 7.02 6.85 -10.35
CA ILE A 353 8.14 6.99 -9.41
C ILE A 353 8.10 8.36 -8.73
N ASN A 354 7.80 9.43 -9.46
CA ASN A 354 7.64 10.77 -8.88
C ASN A 354 6.55 10.79 -7.80
N LEU A 355 5.40 10.14 -8.02
CA LEU A 355 4.33 10.03 -7.00
C LEU A 355 4.86 9.40 -5.70
N LEU A 356 5.60 8.28 -5.79
CA LEU A 356 6.19 7.61 -4.62
C LEU A 356 7.23 8.51 -3.92
N VAL A 357 8.09 9.16 -4.69
CA VAL A 357 9.12 10.08 -4.18
C VAL A 357 8.49 11.30 -3.48
N GLN A 358 7.45 11.88 -4.05
CA GLN A 358 6.78 13.04 -3.44
C GLN A 358 6.02 12.64 -2.16
N ALA A 359 5.40 11.46 -2.11
CA ALA A 359 4.80 10.93 -0.88
C ALA A 359 5.87 10.69 0.20
N TRP A 360 7.04 10.14 -0.18
CA TRP A 360 8.17 9.97 0.72
C TRP A 360 8.72 11.33 1.21
N ARG A 361 8.89 12.31 0.34
CA ARG A 361 9.34 13.68 0.70
C ARG A 361 8.35 14.34 1.66
N ALA A 362 7.04 14.24 1.39
CA ALA A 362 6.00 14.79 2.24
C ALA A 362 5.98 14.16 3.65
N SER A 363 6.44 12.92 3.81
CA SER A 363 6.53 12.27 5.12
C SER A 363 7.46 13.00 6.09
N ARG A 364 8.38 13.85 5.60
CA ARG A 364 9.35 14.58 6.44
C ARG A 364 8.72 15.67 7.30
N SER A 365 7.56 16.20 6.89
CA SER A 365 6.80 17.21 7.63
C SER A 365 5.87 16.63 8.69
N LEU A 366 5.76 15.29 8.79
CA LEU A 366 4.85 14.60 9.69
C LEU A 366 5.46 14.42 11.09
N ASP A 367 4.58 14.27 12.08
CA ASP A 367 4.99 13.76 13.40
C ASP A 367 5.63 12.37 13.27
N ALA A 368 6.47 11.99 14.23
CA ALA A 368 7.26 10.77 14.15
C ALA A 368 6.42 9.51 13.92
N ARG A 369 5.25 9.40 14.58
CA ARG A 369 4.38 8.22 14.46
C ARG A 369 3.68 8.15 13.10
N SER A 370 3.14 9.27 12.62
CA SER A 370 2.54 9.38 11.29
C SER A 370 3.59 9.11 10.19
N ARG A 371 4.79 9.66 10.36
CA ARG A 371 5.92 9.42 9.46
C ARG A 371 6.30 7.94 9.40
N HIS A 372 6.44 7.27 10.55
CA HIS A 372 6.80 5.85 10.60
C HIS A 372 5.72 4.99 9.91
N LEU A 373 4.44 5.26 10.14
CA LEU A 373 3.35 4.53 9.51
C LEU A 373 3.33 4.75 7.99
N LEU A 374 3.46 6.00 7.53
CA LEU A 374 3.46 6.30 6.11
C LEU A 374 4.68 5.66 5.41
N LEU A 375 5.87 5.75 6.01
CA LEU A 375 7.08 5.13 5.45
C LEU A 375 6.97 3.61 5.42
N ALA A 376 6.39 2.97 6.44
CA ALA A 376 6.16 1.53 6.42
C ALA A 376 5.22 1.14 5.27
N TRP A 377 4.11 1.85 5.10
CA TRP A 377 3.20 1.58 4.00
C TRP A 377 3.83 1.85 2.63
N LEU A 378 4.57 2.96 2.47
CA LEU A 378 5.31 3.25 1.24
C LEU A 378 6.33 2.16 0.91
N THR A 379 7.02 1.63 1.91
CA THR A 379 7.96 0.50 1.72
C THR A 379 7.22 -0.75 1.24
N ILE A 380 6.11 -1.11 1.90
CA ILE A 380 5.25 -2.24 1.50
C ILE A 380 4.77 -2.05 0.07
N PHE A 381 4.24 -0.88 -0.24
CA PHE A 381 3.65 -0.55 -1.53
C PHE A 381 4.69 -0.56 -2.65
N THR A 382 5.82 0.14 -2.46
CA THR A 382 6.90 0.22 -3.46
C THR A 382 7.47 -1.15 -3.81
N ILE A 383 7.75 -1.99 -2.82
CA ILE A 383 8.27 -3.35 -3.04
C ILE A 383 7.17 -4.24 -3.63
N GLY A 384 5.97 -4.16 -3.09
CA GLY A 384 4.83 -4.93 -3.58
C GLY A 384 4.48 -4.63 -5.04
N CYS A 385 4.66 -3.39 -5.51
CA CYS A 385 4.50 -2.99 -6.90
C CYS A 385 5.45 -3.73 -7.87
N GLY A 386 6.57 -4.25 -7.40
CA GLY A 386 7.46 -5.11 -8.19
C GLY A 386 6.92 -6.52 -8.46
N ALA A 387 5.93 -6.97 -7.67
CA ALA A 387 5.35 -8.31 -7.77
C ALA A 387 3.83 -8.31 -8.04
N ASN A 388 3.18 -7.14 -7.99
CA ASN A 388 1.76 -6.94 -8.24
C ASN A 388 1.52 -5.51 -8.73
N SER A 389 0.40 -5.26 -9.40
CA SER A 389 0.02 -3.90 -9.84
C SER A 389 -0.83 -3.22 -8.77
N LEU A 390 -0.19 -2.81 -7.67
CA LEU A 390 -0.88 -2.37 -6.45
C LEU A 390 -1.63 -1.06 -6.59
N LEU A 391 -1.21 -0.16 -7.49
CA LEU A 391 -1.96 1.06 -7.77
C LEU A 391 -3.23 0.74 -8.57
N LEU A 392 -3.16 -0.22 -9.49
CA LEU A 392 -4.31 -0.74 -10.21
C LEU A 392 -5.24 -1.50 -9.26
N ASP A 393 -4.69 -2.33 -8.37
CA ASP A 393 -5.44 -3.15 -7.43
C ASP A 393 -6.29 -2.27 -6.49
N PHE A 394 -7.49 -2.78 -6.15
CA PHE A 394 -8.45 -1.97 -5.39
C PHE A 394 -7.94 -1.65 -3.99
N SER A 395 -7.61 -2.66 -3.21
CA SER A 395 -7.37 -2.50 -1.77
C SER A 395 -6.10 -1.72 -1.47
N GLU A 396 -5.02 -2.09 -2.12
CA GLU A 396 -3.71 -1.48 -1.86
C GLU A 396 -3.64 -0.05 -2.40
N GLY A 397 -4.21 0.17 -3.61
CA GLY A 397 -4.28 1.49 -4.20
C GLY A 397 -5.13 2.46 -3.37
N HIS A 398 -6.32 2.04 -2.89
CA HIS A 398 -7.15 2.88 -2.02
C HIS A 398 -6.47 3.16 -0.67
N LEU A 399 -5.86 2.15 -0.04
CA LEU A 399 -5.14 2.39 1.21
C LEU A 399 -3.98 3.36 1.01
N PHE A 400 -3.24 3.26 -0.11
CA PHE A 400 -2.15 4.18 -0.42
C PHE A 400 -2.64 5.61 -0.51
N VAL A 401 -3.65 5.91 -1.33
CA VAL A 401 -4.10 7.28 -1.56
C VAL A 401 -4.78 7.89 -0.33
N LEU A 402 -5.59 7.10 0.40
CA LEU A 402 -6.28 7.57 1.60
C LEU A 402 -5.30 7.79 2.76
N LEU A 403 -4.46 6.81 3.08
CA LEU A 403 -3.50 6.93 4.18
C LEU A 403 -2.49 8.06 3.92
N ALA A 404 -1.91 8.11 2.71
CA ALA A 404 -0.98 9.17 2.36
C ALA A 404 -1.67 10.55 2.37
N GLY A 405 -2.84 10.68 1.75
CA GLY A 405 -3.57 11.93 1.69
C GLY A 405 -3.98 12.46 3.07
N ILE A 406 -4.51 11.60 3.95
CA ILE A 406 -4.90 11.96 5.32
C ILE A 406 -3.68 12.43 6.13
N LEU A 407 -2.61 11.64 6.15
CA LEU A 407 -1.43 11.96 6.97
C LEU A 407 -0.69 13.18 6.43
N ILE A 408 -0.50 13.29 5.11
CA ILE A 408 0.14 14.45 4.47
C ILE A 408 -0.69 15.70 4.72
N GLY A 409 -2.02 15.62 4.58
CA GLY A 409 -2.92 16.72 4.88
C GLY A 409 -2.82 17.19 6.33
N CYS A 410 -2.78 16.28 7.30
CA CYS A 410 -2.57 16.62 8.71
C CYS A 410 -1.20 17.28 8.99
N GLY A 411 -0.18 16.93 8.22
CA GLY A 411 1.16 17.55 8.32
C GLY A 411 1.26 18.92 7.62
N TYR A 412 0.28 19.26 6.77
CA TYR A 412 0.30 20.50 6.02
C TYR A 412 -0.34 21.64 6.80
N ARG A 413 0.44 22.70 7.02
CA ARG A 413 0.00 23.95 7.65
C ARG A 413 0.07 25.09 6.65
N SER A 414 -0.96 25.92 6.60
CA SER A 414 -0.93 27.17 5.85
C SER A 414 0.05 28.17 6.49
N GLU A 415 0.66 29.01 5.66
CA GLU A 415 1.53 30.10 6.11
C GLU A 415 0.74 31.00 7.09
N GLY A 416 1.21 31.13 8.34
CA GLY A 416 0.54 31.90 9.39
C GLY A 416 -0.12 31.08 10.51
N ALA A 417 -0.17 29.75 10.43
CA ALA A 417 -0.68 28.92 11.53
C ALA A 417 0.33 28.87 12.71
N PRO A 418 -0.10 29.08 13.98
CA PRO A 418 0.79 29.14 15.13
C PRO A 418 1.52 27.80 15.35
N ARG A 419 2.85 27.85 15.53
CA ARG A 419 3.73 26.70 15.83
C ARG A 419 3.57 26.12 17.25
N ALA A 420 2.84 26.77 18.13
CA ALA A 420 2.81 26.51 19.56
C ALA A 420 2.22 25.15 20.02
N ALA A 421 1.68 24.32 19.14
CA ALA A 421 1.01 23.06 19.51
C ALA A 421 1.87 21.79 19.38
N LEU A 422 3.10 21.89 18.84
CA LEU A 422 3.94 20.71 18.56
C LEU A 422 4.89 20.31 19.70
N GLU A 423 5.11 21.18 20.69
CA GLU A 423 6.05 20.91 21.78
C GLU A 423 5.43 20.18 22.98
N ARG A 424 4.11 19.96 23.01
CA ARG A 424 3.40 19.34 24.15
C ARG A 424 2.70 18.01 23.84
N ALA A 425 2.96 17.38 22.71
CA ALA A 425 2.44 16.05 22.34
C ALA A 425 3.61 15.06 22.14
#